data_38cef52262445680914a320b21ffba1f
#
_entry.id   38cef52262445680914a320b21ffba1f
#
_cell.length_a   1.000
_cell.length_b   1.000
_cell.length_c   1.000
_cell.angle_alpha   90.00
_cell.angle_beta   90.00
_cell.angle_gamma   90.00
#
_symmetry.space_group_name_H-M   'P 1'
#
loop_
_entity.id
_entity.type
_entity.pdbx_description
1 polymer ?
#
loop_
_entity_poly.entity_id
_entity_poly.type
_entity_poly.pdbx_seq_one_letter_code
_entity_poly.pdbx_strand_id
1 'polypeptide(L)'
;MKKSIFTLALIASCLIAYAQEKTVTFLTFGGYTFKDKIDFGSGYYGEIGDGFQYGAGFEVGLTDENAVELIYQRMDPKTFVQGLNNRETGEIGINYIMLGGTRYAPINEKIAGFATLDAGVGFLSPKETSYEGVTKFAWGLRLGLRMMTSEKVSLRIHAQLFSPVQGAGGGFYLGTGGAGAGVSTYSSVYQFNFGASVNFRLK
;
A
#
# COMPACT_ATOMS: atom_id res chain seq x y z
N MET A 1 15.18 -14.30 15.67
CA MET A 1 15.14 -12.83 15.57
C MET A 1 16.50 -12.20 15.22
N LYS A 2 17.61 -12.45 15.93
CA LYS A 2 18.94 -11.85 15.63
C LYS A 2 19.45 -12.16 14.21
N LYS A 3 19.27 -13.38 13.71
CA LYS A 3 19.71 -13.78 12.35
C LYS A 3 18.93 -13.05 11.24
N SER A 4 17.62 -12.82 11.43
CA SER A 4 16.78 -12.10 10.45
C SER A 4 17.14 -10.62 10.35
N ILE A 5 17.53 -9.97 11.47
CA ILE A 5 17.98 -8.58 11.49
C ILE A 5 19.31 -8.44 10.75
N PHE A 6 20.22 -9.42 10.92
CA PHE A 6 21.52 -9.41 10.24
C PHE A 6 21.36 -9.58 8.72
N THR A 7 20.47 -10.46 8.30
CA THR A 7 20.17 -10.65 6.85
C THR A 7 19.54 -9.38 6.26
N LEU A 8 18.63 -8.74 6.98
CA LEU A 8 18.01 -7.49 6.53
C LEU A 8 19.04 -6.35 6.43
N ALA A 9 19.96 -6.25 7.41
CA ALA A 9 21.03 -5.27 7.41
C ALA A 9 22.04 -5.52 6.26
N LEU A 10 22.32 -6.79 5.95
CA LEU A 10 23.20 -7.16 4.83
C LEU A 10 22.56 -6.81 3.48
N ILE A 11 21.27 -7.08 3.30
CA ILE A 11 20.53 -6.69 2.09
C ILE A 11 20.49 -5.17 1.96
N ALA A 12 20.23 -4.44 3.05
CA ALA A 12 20.25 -2.99 3.06
C ALA A 12 21.65 -2.42 2.71
N SER A 13 22.73 -3.00 3.22
CA SER A 13 24.09 -2.57 2.90
C SER A 13 24.48 -2.84 1.44
N CYS A 14 24.03 -3.95 0.85
CA CYS A 14 24.22 -4.22 -0.59
C CYS A 14 23.46 -3.20 -1.45
N LEU A 15 22.25 -2.82 -1.08
CA LEU A 15 21.49 -1.79 -1.80
C LEU A 15 22.18 -0.41 -1.73
N ILE A 16 22.76 -0.07 -0.58
CA ILE A 16 23.52 1.19 -0.39
C ILE A 16 24.80 1.21 -1.24
N ALA A 17 25.52 0.09 -1.33
CA ALA A 17 26.74 0.00 -2.14
C ALA A 17 26.48 0.17 -3.64
N TYR A 18 25.35 -0.32 -4.13
CA TYR A 18 24.91 -0.12 -5.53
C TYR A 18 24.39 1.31 -5.81
N ALA A 19 24.04 2.07 -4.77
CA ALA A 19 23.46 3.42 -4.88
C ALA A 19 24.50 4.53 -5.10
N GLN A 20 25.80 4.24 -5.14
CA GLN A 20 26.85 5.28 -5.17
C GLN A 20 26.84 6.15 -6.44
N GLU A 21 26.25 5.69 -7.54
CA GLU A 21 26.05 6.46 -8.79
C GLU A 21 24.56 6.67 -9.15
N LYS A 22 23.64 6.25 -8.29
CA LYS A 22 22.21 6.21 -8.62
C LYS A 22 21.43 7.33 -7.95
N THR A 23 20.40 7.77 -8.68
CA THR A 23 19.46 8.76 -8.17
C THR A 23 18.67 8.20 -6.98
N VAL A 24 18.68 8.89 -5.85
CA VAL A 24 17.84 8.60 -4.69
C VAL A 24 16.77 9.66 -4.57
N THR A 25 15.53 9.26 -4.49
CA THR A 25 14.37 10.17 -4.43
C THR A 25 13.54 9.84 -3.20
N PHE A 26 13.23 10.84 -2.39
CA PHE A 26 12.24 10.75 -1.33
C PHE A 26 10.85 10.98 -1.91
N LEU A 27 9.92 10.10 -1.59
CA LEU A 27 8.55 10.10 -2.09
C LEU A 27 7.60 10.48 -0.94
N THR A 28 6.61 11.33 -1.22
CA THR A 28 5.48 11.55 -0.32
C THR A 28 4.19 11.20 -1.07
N PHE A 29 3.22 10.64 -0.38
CA PHE A 29 1.96 10.21 -0.98
C PHE A 29 0.78 10.82 -0.27
N GLY A 30 -0.20 11.24 -1.04
CA GLY A 30 -1.52 11.61 -0.56
C GLY A 30 -2.56 11.26 -1.61
N GLY A 31 -3.67 10.66 -1.19
CA GLY A 31 -4.71 10.25 -2.12
C GLY A 31 -6.00 9.88 -1.41
N TYR A 32 -7.02 9.63 -2.21
CA TYR A 32 -8.32 9.22 -1.75
C TYR A 32 -8.59 7.78 -2.18
N THR A 33 -8.83 6.92 -1.20
CA THR A 33 -9.17 5.51 -1.39
C THR A 33 -10.67 5.36 -1.35
N PHE A 34 -11.21 4.69 -2.35
CA PHE A 34 -12.63 4.43 -2.45
C PHE A 34 -13.03 3.26 -1.55
N LYS A 35 -14.28 3.28 -1.11
CA LYS A 35 -14.84 2.20 -0.32
C LYS A 35 -14.83 0.87 -1.05
N ASP A 36 -14.59 -0.20 -0.32
CA ASP A 36 -14.69 -1.56 -0.80
C ASP A 36 -15.71 -2.36 0.01
N LYS A 37 -16.48 -3.19 -0.66
CA LYS A 37 -17.46 -4.09 -0.06
C LYS A 37 -16.94 -5.51 -0.08
N ILE A 38 -16.99 -6.16 1.06
CA ILE A 38 -16.58 -7.55 1.25
C ILE A 38 -17.83 -8.37 1.51
N ASP A 39 -18.17 -9.28 0.61
CA ASP A 39 -19.27 -10.20 0.79
C ASP A 39 -18.77 -11.47 1.49
N PHE A 40 -19.35 -11.79 2.65
CA PHE A 40 -19.02 -12.99 3.41
C PHE A 40 -19.98 -14.15 3.14
N GLY A 41 -20.94 -13.98 2.24
CA GLY A 41 -22.00 -14.94 1.99
C GLY A 41 -23.07 -14.94 3.09
N SER A 42 -24.17 -15.68 2.86
CA SER A 42 -25.28 -15.84 3.82
C SER A 42 -25.94 -14.52 4.29
N GLY A 43 -25.87 -13.45 3.48
CA GLY A 43 -26.44 -12.15 3.81
C GLY A 43 -25.58 -11.28 4.76
N TYR A 44 -24.36 -11.70 5.06
CA TYR A 44 -23.39 -10.91 5.81
C TYR A 44 -22.44 -10.19 4.85
N TYR A 45 -22.26 -8.90 5.03
CA TYR A 45 -21.27 -8.13 4.29
C TYR A 45 -20.57 -7.13 5.20
N GLY A 46 -19.29 -6.89 4.88
CA GLY A 46 -18.49 -5.84 5.48
C GLY A 46 -18.24 -4.73 4.47
N GLU A 47 -18.01 -3.53 4.95
CA GLU A 47 -17.55 -2.42 4.12
C GLU A 47 -16.34 -1.79 4.78
N ILE A 48 -15.27 -1.65 4.01
CA ILE A 48 -14.16 -0.78 4.34
C ILE A 48 -14.52 0.58 3.75
N GLY A 49 -14.74 1.56 4.60
CA GLY A 49 -15.12 2.90 4.19
C GLY A 49 -14.02 3.55 3.35
N ASP A 50 -14.41 4.54 2.60
CA ASP A 50 -13.51 5.42 1.89
C ASP A 50 -12.73 6.34 2.86
N GLY A 51 -11.63 6.90 2.38
CA GLY A 51 -10.83 7.80 3.21
C GLY A 51 -9.55 8.30 2.55
N PHE A 52 -8.91 9.21 3.26
CA PHE A 52 -7.62 9.73 2.86
C PHE A 52 -6.52 8.72 3.19
N GLN A 53 -5.71 8.39 2.19
CA GLN A 53 -4.50 7.58 2.33
C GLN A 53 -3.28 8.47 2.20
N TYR A 54 -2.29 8.28 3.06
CA TYR A 54 -1.05 9.05 3.07
C TYR A 54 0.14 8.15 3.34
N GLY A 55 1.32 8.62 2.97
CA GLY A 55 2.53 7.85 3.20
C GLY A 55 3.78 8.51 2.68
N ALA A 56 4.87 7.80 2.81
CA ALA A 56 6.18 8.21 2.32
C ALA A 56 7.01 6.98 1.92
N GLY A 57 8.10 7.24 1.17
CA GLY A 57 9.00 6.18 0.76
C GLY A 57 10.28 6.71 0.15
N PHE A 58 11.08 5.78 -0.33
CA PHE A 58 12.30 6.07 -1.07
C PHE A 58 12.32 5.28 -2.37
N GLU A 59 12.78 5.92 -3.42
CA GLU A 59 13.01 5.33 -4.71
C GLU A 59 14.49 5.43 -5.06
N VAL A 60 15.03 4.36 -5.64
CA VAL A 60 16.38 4.29 -6.18
C VAL A 60 16.28 4.03 -7.68
N GLY A 61 16.72 4.96 -8.50
CA GLY A 61 16.83 4.78 -9.94
C GLY A 61 17.90 3.72 -10.27
N LEU A 62 17.55 2.71 -11.01
CA LEU A 62 18.47 1.68 -11.49
C LEU A 62 19.04 2.02 -12.85
N THR A 63 18.19 2.57 -13.70
CA THR A 63 18.47 3.12 -15.04
C THR A 63 17.62 4.37 -15.23
N ASP A 64 17.73 5.03 -16.37
CA ASP A 64 16.88 6.19 -16.71
C ASP A 64 15.39 5.83 -16.75
N GLU A 65 15.06 4.58 -17.03
CA GLU A 65 13.68 4.11 -17.16
C GLU A 65 13.21 3.20 -16.03
N ASN A 66 14.10 2.66 -15.19
CA ASN A 66 13.72 1.69 -14.17
C ASN A 66 14.19 2.12 -12.80
N ALA A 67 13.34 1.92 -11.81
CA ALA A 67 13.61 2.21 -10.41
C ALA A 67 13.03 1.13 -9.50
N VAL A 68 13.54 1.08 -8.28
CA VAL A 68 12.99 0.28 -7.17
C VAL A 68 12.60 1.23 -6.07
N GLU A 69 11.46 1.00 -5.44
CA GLU A 69 10.98 1.84 -4.36
C GLU A 69 10.54 1.01 -3.14
N LEU A 70 10.75 1.57 -1.97
CA LEU A 70 10.21 1.07 -0.71
C LEU A 70 9.28 2.15 -0.15
N ILE A 71 8.01 1.80 0.04
CA ILE A 71 7.00 2.74 0.48
C ILE A 71 6.27 2.24 1.73
N TYR A 72 5.85 3.19 2.56
CA TYR A 72 4.86 3.00 3.60
C TYR A 72 3.65 3.86 3.31
N GLN A 73 2.47 3.28 3.39
CA GLN A 73 1.20 4.01 3.24
C GLN A 73 0.22 3.60 4.34
N ARG A 74 -0.60 4.54 4.78
CA ARG A 74 -1.61 4.36 5.82
C ARG A 74 -2.92 5.02 5.43
N MET A 75 -4.01 4.36 5.80
CA MET A 75 -5.37 4.88 5.77
C MET A 75 -6.06 4.53 7.09
N ASP A 76 -6.88 5.43 7.60
CA ASP A 76 -7.69 5.24 8.81
C ASP A 76 -9.19 5.29 8.45
N PRO A 77 -9.75 4.27 7.78
CA PRO A 77 -11.14 4.26 7.38
C PRO A 77 -12.07 3.94 8.54
N LYS A 78 -13.30 4.40 8.41
CA LYS A 78 -14.41 3.84 9.18
C LYS A 78 -14.85 2.55 8.52
N THR A 79 -15.05 1.52 9.29
CA THR A 79 -15.51 0.22 8.81
C THR A 79 -16.84 -0.10 9.46
N PHE A 80 -17.68 -0.86 8.76
CA PHE A 80 -18.85 -1.44 9.37
C PHE A 80 -19.08 -2.87 8.89
N VAL A 81 -19.72 -3.64 9.74
CA VAL A 81 -20.22 -4.97 9.43
C VAL A 81 -21.71 -4.96 9.63
N GLN A 82 -22.43 -5.41 8.62
CA GLN A 82 -23.86 -5.60 8.70
C GLN A 82 -24.19 -7.07 8.74
N GLY A 83 -24.76 -7.51 9.87
CA GLY A 83 -25.41 -8.80 10.02
C GLY A 83 -26.93 -8.65 9.86
N LEU A 84 -27.65 -9.78 9.97
CA LEU A 84 -29.11 -9.84 9.78
C LEU A 84 -29.90 -8.87 10.70
N ASN A 85 -29.37 -8.53 11.89
CA ASN A 85 -30.07 -7.68 12.87
C ASN A 85 -29.23 -6.58 13.51
N ASN A 86 -27.92 -6.53 13.27
CA ASN A 86 -27.02 -5.57 13.91
C ASN A 86 -26.06 -4.93 12.90
N ARG A 87 -25.83 -3.63 13.06
CA ARG A 87 -24.78 -2.89 12.37
C ARG A 87 -23.76 -2.43 13.40
N GLU A 88 -22.55 -2.91 13.28
CA GLU A 88 -21.43 -2.46 14.12
C GLU A 88 -20.48 -1.62 13.31
N THR A 89 -20.01 -0.52 13.89
CA THR A 89 -19.04 0.38 13.29
C THR A 89 -17.76 0.34 14.10
N GLY A 90 -16.61 0.28 13.41
CA GLY A 90 -15.31 0.33 14.05
C GLY A 90 -14.36 1.25 13.28
N GLU A 91 -13.30 1.68 13.94
CA GLU A 91 -12.20 2.39 13.30
C GLU A 91 -10.98 1.47 13.24
N ILE A 92 -10.39 1.37 12.06
CA ILE A 92 -9.18 0.55 11.84
C ILE A 92 -8.12 1.39 11.15
N GLY A 93 -6.86 1.14 11.47
CA GLY A 93 -5.73 1.59 10.67
C GLY A 93 -5.35 0.51 9.67
N ILE A 94 -5.34 0.81 8.38
CA ILE A 94 -4.82 -0.08 7.33
C ILE A 94 -3.47 0.46 6.92
N ASN A 95 -2.45 -0.38 7.02
CA ASN A 95 -1.07 -0.01 6.77
C ASN A 95 -0.49 -0.94 5.70
N TYR A 96 0.36 -0.38 4.85
CA TYR A 96 1.11 -1.13 3.83
C TYR A 96 2.59 -0.78 3.91
N ILE A 97 3.44 -1.81 3.87
CA ILE A 97 4.87 -1.68 3.61
C ILE A 97 5.13 -2.47 2.33
N MET A 98 5.49 -1.77 1.26
CA MET A 98 5.59 -2.36 -0.07
C MET A 98 6.95 -2.07 -0.69
N LEU A 99 7.50 -3.10 -1.35
CA LEU A 99 8.65 -2.99 -2.25
C LEU A 99 8.12 -3.02 -3.67
N GLY A 100 8.44 -2.01 -4.46
CA GLY A 100 7.95 -1.85 -5.82
C GLY A 100 9.05 -1.79 -6.86
N GLY A 101 8.76 -2.30 -8.04
CA GLY A 101 9.53 -2.07 -9.26
C GLY A 101 8.78 -1.11 -10.17
N THR A 102 9.39 0.02 -10.50
CA THR A 102 8.81 1.06 -11.34
C THR A 102 9.48 1.11 -12.69
N ARG A 103 8.68 1.13 -13.74
CA ARG A 103 9.12 1.45 -15.10
C ARG A 103 8.56 2.80 -15.53
N TYR A 104 9.44 3.64 -16.07
CA TYR A 104 9.12 4.94 -16.68
C TYR A 104 9.11 4.82 -18.20
N ALA A 105 8.13 5.47 -18.82
CA ALA A 105 8.03 5.65 -20.26
C ALA A 105 8.04 7.16 -20.56
N PRO A 106 9.18 7.73 -21.00
CA PRO A 106 9.28 9.15 -21.34
C PRO A 106 8.29 9.51 -22.46
N ILE A 107 7.51 10.56 -22.24
CA ILE A 107 6.59 11.14 -23.24
C ILE A 107 7.26 12.37 -23.86
N ASN A 108 7.91 13.17 -23.02
CA ASN A 108 8.75 14.30 -23.43
C ASN A 108 9.79 14.58 -22.33
N GLU A 109 10.58 15.64 -22.47
CA GLU A 109 11.65 16.01 -21.55
C GLU A 109 11.17 16.22 -20.08
N LYS A 110 9.91 16.56 -19.89
CA LYS A 110 9.34 16.90 -18.57
C LYS A 110 8.32 15.91 -18.06
N ILE A 111 7.75 15.07 -18.92
CA ILE A 111 6.64 14.18 -18.59
C ILE A 111 6.99 12.75 -18.96
N ALA A 112 6.80 11.84 -18.02
CA ALA A 112 6.90 10.42 -18.23
C ALA A 112 5.66 9.71 -17.66
N GLY A 113 5.13 8.75 -18.40
CA GLY A 113 4.24 7.74 -17.85
C GLY A 113 5.02 6.82 -16.91
N PHE A 114 4.36 6.21 -15.94
CA PHE A 114 4.98 5.16 -15.13
C PHE A 114 3.99 4.06 -14.77
N ALA A 115 4.56 2.88 -14.57
CA ALA A 115 3.88 1.73 -14.02
C ALA A 115 4.75 1.13 -12.91
N THR A 116 4.13 0.83 -11.76
CA THR A 116 4.79 0.19 -10.62
C THR A 116 4.04 -1.07 -10.24
N LEU A 117 4.78 -2.16 -10.05
CA LEU A 117 4.29 -3.38 -9.41
C LEU A 117 4.88 -3.45 -8.01
N ASP A 118 4.01 -3.57 -7.02
CA ASP A 118 4.33 -3.59 -5.61
C ASP A 118 4.08 -4.98 -5.01
N ALA A 119 4.95 -5.42 -4.10
CA ALA A 119 4.77 -6.60 -3.27
C ALA A 119 5.24 -6.32 -1.85
N GLY A 120 4.51 -6.80 -0.86
CA GLY A 120 4.85 -6.51 0.53
C GLY A 120 3.85 -7.05 1.53
N VAL A 121 3.61 -6.30 2.58
CA VAL A 121 2.68 -6.66 3.65
C VAL A 121 1.69 -5.56 3.91
N GLY A 122 0.43 -5.96 4.07
CA GLY A 122 -0.63 -5.13 4.60
C GLY A 122 -0.98 -5.58 6.01
N PHE A 123 -1.14 -4.65 6.94
CA PHE A 123 -1.54 -4.97 8.30
C PHE A 123 -2.62 -4.02 8.80
N LEU A 124 -3.59 -4.64 9.46
CA LEU A 124 -4.71 -3.99 10.10
C LEU A 124 -4.36 -3.74 11.56
N SER A 125 -4.54 -2.51 12.00
CA SER A 125 -4.38 -2.11 13.41
C SER A 125 -5.71 -1.59 13.91
N PRO A 126 -6.50 -2.40 14.63
CA PRO A 126 -7.71 -1.91 15.28
C PRO A 126 -7.36 -0.80 16.27
N LYS A 127 -8.18 0.26 16.34
CA LYS A 127 -7.97 1.33 17.33
C LYS A 127 -8.42 0.92 18.74
N GLU A 128 -9.30 -0.06 18.84
CA GLU A 128 -9.71 -0.64 20.12
C GLU A 128 -8.75 -1.75 20.54
N THR A 129 -8.26 -1.68 21.75
CA THR A 129 -7.23 -2.56 22.31
C THR A 129 -7.67 -4.01 22.51
N SER A 130 -8.94 -4.32 22.34
CA SER A 130 -9.50 -5.68 22.53
C SER A 130 -9.29 -6.60 21.32
N TYR A 131 -8.76 -6.10 20.22
CA TYR A 131 -8.66 -6.86 18.98
C TYR A 131 -7.22 -7.02 18.51
N GLU A 132 -6.88 -8.22 18.04
CA GLU A 132 -5.57 -8.49 17.47
C GLU A 132 -5.46 -7.97 16.04
N GLY A 133 -4.32 -7.35 15.73
CA GLY A 133 -4.00 -6.92 14.38
C GLY A 133 -3.74 -8.12 13.45
N VAL A 134 -4.10 -7.97 12.18
CA VAL A 134 -3.92 -9.03 11.17
C VAL A 134 -2.92 -8.56 10.13
N THR A 135 -1.90 -9.37 9.85
CA THR A 135 -0.89 -9.11 8.81
C THR A 135 -1.06 -10.10 7.66
N LYS A 136 -1.08 -9.60 6.44
CA LYS A 136 -1.20 -10.38 5.21
C LYS A 136 -0.18 -9.93 4.17
N PHE A 137 0.21 -10.85 3.30
CA PHE A 137 0.91 -10.49 2.08
C PHE A 137 -0.01 -9.58 1.25
N ALA A 138 0.58 -8.56 0.64
CA ALA A 138 -0.14 -7.65 -0.24
C ALA A 138 0.62 -7.47 -1.54
N TRP A 139 -0.12 -7.27 -2.62
CA TRP A 139 0.41 -6.84 -3.89
C TRP A 139 -0.29 -5.56 -4.34
N GLY A 140 0.31 -4.85 -5.28
CA GLY A 140 -0.27 -3.63 -5.80
C GLY A 140 0.17 -3.32 -7.22
N LEU A 141 -0.64 -2.51 -7.86
CA LEU A 141 -0.38 -1.92 -9.16
C LEU A 141 -0.61 -0.41 -9.06
N ARG A 142 0.33 0.37 -9.55
CA ARG A 142 0.21 1.82 -9.62
C ARG A 142 0.58 2.29 -11.02
N LEU A 143 -0.28 3.10 -11.62
CA LEU A 143 -0.14 3.67 -12.95
C LEU A 143 -0.31 5.18 -12.87
N GLY A 144 0.51 5.94 -13.58
CA GLY A 144 0.38 7.40 -13.52
C GLY A 144 1.31 8.17 -14.43
N LEU A 145 1.37 9.45 -14.16
CA LEU A 145 2.24 10.40 -14.84
C LEU A 145 3.18 11.05 -13.83
N ARG A 146 4.46 11.13 -14.19
CA ARG A 146 5.47 11.91 -13.49
C ARG A 146 5.76 13.17 -14.28
N MET A 147 5.74 14.32 -13.62
CA MET A 147 6.05 15.62 -14.20
C MET A 147 7.25 16.21 -13.45
N MET A 148 8.32 16.52 -14.17
CA MET A 148 9.51 17.19 -13.63
C MET A 148 9.22 18.67 -13.51
N THR A 149 9.15 19.17 -12.27
CA THR A 149 8.93 20.60 -11.98
C THR A 149 10.27 21.34 -11.92
N SER A 150 11.32 20.66 -11.43
CA SER A 150 12.69 21.14 -11.42
C SER A 150 13.64 19.95 -11.45
N GLU A 151 14.95 20.20 -11.47
CA GLU A 151 15.95 19.11 -11.40
C GLU A 151 15.83 18.27 -10.12
N LYS A 152 15.32 18.85 -9.03
CA LYS A 152 15.22 18.22 -7.71
C LYS A 152 13.80 17.83 -7.31
N VAL A 153 12.77 18.35 -7.99
CA VAL A 153 11.38 18.13 -7.58
C VAL A 153 10.58 17.62 -8.76
N SER A 154 9.83 16.56 -8.51
CA SER A 154 8.83 16.04 -9.45
C SER A 154 7.50 15.82 -8.77
N LEU A 155 6.43 15.94 -9.53
CA LEU A 155 5.07 15.61 -9.13
C LEU A 155 4.67 14.31 -9.81
N ARG A 156 3.93 13.44 -9.12
CA ARG A 156 3.25 12.29 -9.71
C ARG A 156 1.76 12.39 -9.42
N ILE A 157 0.96 12.01 -10.40
CA ILE A 157 -0.47 11.70 -10.23
C ILE A 157 -0.66 10.25 -10.62
N HIS A 158 -1.44 9.50 -9.86
CA HIS A 158 -1.57 8.06 -10.08
C HIS A 158 -2.93 7.51 -9.66
N ALA A 159 -3.31 6.44 -10.36
CA ALA A 159 -4.28 5.47 -9.89
C ALA A 159 -3.51 4.29 -9.27
N GLN A 160 -3.97 3.79 -8.14
CA GLN A 160 -3.35 2.72 -7.39
C GLN A 160 -4.40 1.68 -7.01
N LEU A 161 -4.03 0.42 -7.09
CA LEU A 161 -4.79 -0.71 -6.60
C LEU A 161 -3.91 -1.51 -5.64
N PHE A 162 -4.31 -1.64 -4.38
CA PHE A 162 -3.69 -2.55 -3.41
C PHE A 162 -4.65 -3.66 -3.04
N SER A 163 -4.12 -4.88 -2.94
CA SER A 163 -4.90 -6.05 -2.56
C SER A 163 -4.10 -6.92 -1.57
N PRO A 164 -4.54 -7.00 -0.31
CA PRO A 164 -4.04 -8.01 0.60
C PRO A 164 -4.52 -9.38 0.15
N VAL A 165 -3.58 -10.33 0.03
CA VAL A 165 -3.89 -11.70 -0.40
C VAL A 165 -4.51 -12.47 0.76
N GLN A 166 -5.68 -12.96 0.51
CA GLN A 166 -6.33 -13.89 1.42
C GLN A 166 -5.86 -15.30 1.05
N GLY A 167 -4.98 -15.89 1.88
CA GLY A 167 -4.60 -17.30 1.71
C GLY A 167 -5.81 -18.21 1.87
N ALA A 168 -5.78 -19.36 1.23
CA ALA A 168 -6.78 -20.41 1.41
C ALA A 168 -6.96 -20.70 2.93
N GLY A 169 -8.15 -20.44 3.45
CA GLY A 169 -8.50 -20.68 4.85
C GLY A 169 -8.39 -19.49 5.81
N GLY A 170 -7.98 -18.30 5.38
CA GLY A 170 -7.93 -17.14 6.26
C GLY A 170 -8.32 -15.84 5.54
N GLY A 171 -9.33 -15.16 6.01
CA GLY A 171 -9.77 -13.85 5.52
C GLY A 171 -9.74 -12.79 6.62
N PHE A 172 -9.64 -11.53 6.24
CA PHE A 172 -10.00 -10.44 7.15
C PHE A 172 -11.51 -10.51 7.38
N TYR A 173 -11.95 -10.54 8.61
CA TYR A 173 -13.34 -10.32 8.91
C TYR A 173 -13.49 -9.32 10.06
N LEU A 174 -14.56 -8.56 10.00
CA LEU A 174 -15.02 -7.68 11.06
C LEU A 174 -16.38 -8.23 11.48
N GLY A 175 -16.54 -8.62 12.73
CA GLY A 175 -17.78 -9.21 13.24
C GLY A 175 -18.11 -8.69 14.62
N THR A 176 -19.28 -9.11 15.14
CA THR A 176 -19.77 -8.75 16.48
C THR A 176 -18.84 -9.16 17.61
N GLY A 177 -17.78 -9.91 17.35
CA GLY A 177 -16.69 -10.25 18.26
C GLY A 177 -15.38 -9.54 17.94
N GLY A 178 -15.35 -8.58 16.99
CA GLY A 178 -14.18 -7.79 16.64
C GLY A 178 -13.58 -8.06 15.27
N ALA A 179 -12.45 -7.40 14.98
CA ALA A 179 -11.66 -7.70 13.81
C ALA A 179 -10.87 -8.99 14.04
N GLY A 180 -10.94 -9.94 13.12
CA GLY A 180 -10.26 -11.21 13.25
C GLY A 180 -9.93 -11.87 11.93
N ALA A 181 -9.19 -12.97 11.99
CA ALA A 181 -9.00 -13.85 10.86
C ALA A 181 -10.03 -15.00 10.95
N GLY A 182 -10.84 -15.18 9.92
CA GLY A 182 -11.81 -16.26 9.81
C GLY A 182 -11.57 -17.12 8.59
N VAL A 183 -12.06 -18.35 8.63
CA VAL A 183 -12.10 -19.22 7.44
C VAL A 183 -13.25 -18.72 6.59
N SER A 184 -12.97 -18.03 5.50
CA SER A 184 -13.97 -17.67 4.51
C SER A 184 -13.52 -18.05 3.12
N THR A 185 -14.44 -18.50 2.34
CA THR A 185 -14.29 -18.75 0.93
C THR A 185 -14.17 -17.42 0.19
N TYR A 186 -12.97 -17.12 -0.32
CA TYR A 186 -12.68 -16.13 -1.36
C TYR A 186 -13.46 -14.80 -1.32
N SER A 187 -13.11 -13.89 -0.41
CA SER A 187 -13.39 -12.48 -0.64
C SER A 187 -12.07 -11.74 -0.85
N SER A 188 -11.87 -11.15 -2.01
CA SER A 188 -10.71 -10.32 -2.29
C SER A 188 -11.03 -8.87 -1.91
N VAL A 189 -10.16 -8.26 -1.12
CA VAL A 189 -10.22 -6.83 -0.82
C VAL A 189 -9.42 -6.08 -1.87
N TYR A 190 -10.05 -5.13 -2.54
CA TYR A 190 -9.39 -4.30 -3.54
C TYR A 190 -9.50 -2.84 -3.16
N GLN A 191 -8.41 -2.26 -2.71
CA GLN A 191 -8.35 -0.85 -2.37
C GLN A 191 -7.89 -0.03 -3.57
N PHE A 192 -8.85 0.59 -4.22
CA PHE A 192 -8.59 1.49 -5.33
C PHE A 192 -8.45 2.93 -4.82
N ASN A 193 -7.39 3.61 -5.26
CA ASN A 193 -7.02 4.95 -4.82
C ASN A 193 -6.64 5.82 -6.03
N PHE A 194 -7.03 7.09 -5.97
CA PHE A 194 -6.44 8.15 -6.78
C PHE A 194 -5.61 9.06 -5.89
N GLY A 195 -4.36 9.29 -6.30
CA GLY A 195 -3.44 10.04 -5.47
C GLY A 195 -2.45 10.88 -6.27
N ALA A 196 -1.72 11.64 -5.49
CA ALA A 196 -0.59 12.42 -5.97
C ALA A 196 0.60 12.28 -5.02
N SER A 197 1.79 12.55 -5.52
CA SER A 197 3.00 12.60 -4.72
C SER A 197 3.90 13.75 -5.14
N VAL A 198 4.54 14.35 -4.15
CA VAL A 198 5.66 15.28 -4.36
C VAL A 198 6.93 14.52 -4.05
N ASN A 199 7.87 14.52 -4.98
CA ASN A 199 9.07 13.71 -4.89
C ASN A 199 10.29 14.60 -4.93
N PHE A 200 11.24 14.34 -4.01
CA PHE A 200 12.44 15.14 -3.84
C PHE A 200 13.67 14.30 -4.17
N ARG A 201 14.37 14.64 -5.23
CA ARG A 201 15.65 14.03 -5.57
C ARG A 201 16.69 14.48 -4.52
N LEU A 202 17.25 13.52 -3.80
CA LEU A 202 18.26 13.74 -2.78
C LEU A 202 19.67 13.67 -3.36
N LYS A 203 19.86 12.82 -4.39
CA LYS A 203 21.13 12.63 -5.09
C LYS A 203 20.86 12.32 -6.57
#